data_3cc64eb82b8baaee8e325b73328706c0
#
_entry.id   3cc64eb82b8baaee8e325b73328706c0
#
_cell.length_a   1.000
_cell.length_b   1.000
_cell.length_c   1.000
_cell.angle_alpha   90.00
_cell.angle_beta   90.00
_cell.angle_gamma   90.00
#
_symmetry.space_group_name_H-M   'P 1'
#
loop_
_entity.id
_entity.type
_entity.pdbx_description
1 polymer ?
#
loop_
_entity_poly.entity_id
_entity_poly.type
_entity_poly.pdbx_seq_one_letter_code
_entity_poly.pdbx_strand_id
1 'polypeptide(L)'
;MDIVAKSGVMFTQEEETPEILSDKEIVSLFNERNEKAIGAVSRKYGSYCGAVVQSILKNPQDAEECLNDTWLRAWESIPPEKPRNLGGFLVTIAKNISLTRYKLLHAEKRGSGELPLVLDELSECVADKGSVERVFEQKLLTDAVNEFLKTLSPEKRDIFVLRYWYCLPIADIARKVGLNRSNTSVILSRTRRSLAAYLKKKELL
;
A
#
# COMPACT_ATOMS: atom_id res chain seq x y z
N MET A 1 30.93 28.99 58.51
CA MET A 1 31.70 27.87 57.99
C MET A 1 30.71 27.03 57.22
N ASP A 2 30.65 27.32 56.16
CA ASP A 2 30.83 27.01 54.73
C ASP A 2 29.59 26.34 54.16
N ILE A 3 28.87 27.19 53.50
CA ILE A 3 27.76 26.86 52.60
C ILE A 3 28.38 26.50 51.24
N VAL A 4 28.21 25.24 50.79
CA VAL A 4 28.48 24.86 49.42
C VAL A 4 27.17 24.73 48.69
N ALA A 5 26.88 25.70 47.86
CA ALA A 5 25.79 25.69 46.89
C ALA A 5 26.07 24.66 45.80
N LYS A 6 25.20 23.63 45.67
CA LYS A 6 25.14 22.76 44.48
C LYS A 6 24.18 23.39 43.50
N SER A 7 24.72 24.01 42.46
CA SER A 7 23.99 24.40 41.26
C SER A 7 23.53 23.15 40.52
N GLY A 8 22.25 22.82 40.67
CA GLY A 8 21.60 21.80 39.84
C GLY A 8 21.29 22.41 38.46
N VAL A 9 22.03 21.97 37.45
CA VAL A 9 21.67 22.23 36.08
C VAL A 9 20.51 21.28 35.74
N MET A 10 19.29 21.78 35.77
CA MET A 10 18.12 21.11 35.21
C MET A 10 18.25 21.13 33.70
N PHE A 11 18.63 20.00 33.13
CA PHE A 11 18.40 19.76 31.72
C PHE A 11 16.90 19.51 31.54
N THR A 12 16.17 20.55 31.19
CA THR A 12 14.85 20.39 30.59
C THR A 12 15.06 19.82 29.20
N GLN A 13 14.91 18.51 29.07
CA GLN A 13 14.65 17.92 27.76
C GLN A 13 13.24 18.40 27.38
N GLU A 14 13.18 19.43 26.56
CA GLU A 14 11.99 19.74 25.78
C GLU A 14 11.77 18.51 24.88
N GLU A 15 10.79 17.68 25.19
CA GLU A 15 10.25 16.70 24.27
C GLU A 15 9.58 17.48 23.15
N GLU A 16 10.39 17.86 22.13
CA GLU A 16 9.89 18.34 20.86
C GLU A 16 8.98 17.23 20.32
N THR A 17 7.68 17.51 20.30
CA THR A 17 6.72 16.66 19.56
C THR A 17 7.23 16.60 18.12
N PRO A 18 7.62 15.44 17.59
CA PRO A 18 8.31 15.36 16.33
C PRO A 18 7.39 15.85 15.22
N GLU A 19 7.76 16.97 14.61
CA GLU A 19 7.05 17.60 13.52
C GLU A 19 6.89 16.60 12.36
N ILE A 20 5.65 16.41 11.90
CA ILE A 20 5.35 15.51 10.78
C ILE A 20 5.77 16.20 9.48
N LEU A 21 6.90 15.77 8.94
CA LEU A 21 7.46 16.33 7.71
C LEU A 21 6.51 16.14 6.51
N SER A 22 6.54 17.11 5.59
CA SER A 22 5.84 17.00 4.31
C SER A 22 6.45 15.91 3.42
N ASP A 23 5.70 15.42 2.43
CA ASP A 23 6.21 14.42 1.48
C ASP A 23 7.45 14.90 0.71
N LYS A 24 7.49 16.21 0.40
CA LYS A 24 8.62 16.83 -0.31
C LYS A 24 9.89 16.80 0.54
N GLU A 25 9.78 17.12 1.82
CA GLU A 25 10.90 17.09 2.76
C GLU A 25 11.39 15.66 2.97
N ILE A 26 10.48 14.70 3.11
CA ILE A 26 10.85 13.28 3.24
C ILE A 26 11.58 12.80 1.98
N VAL A 27 11.08 13.13 0.78
CA VAL A 27 11.74 12.77 -0.48
C VAL A 27 13.11 13.45 -0.61
N SER A 28 13.26 14.70 -0.12
CA SER A 28 14.58 15.36 -0.08
C SER A 28 15.56 14.60 0.78
N LEU A 29 15.15 14.18 1.99
CA LEU A 29 15.98 13.37 2.87
C LEU A 29 16.43 12.05 2.21
N PHE A 30 15.56 11.39 1.46
CA PHE A 30 15.93 10.19 0.68
C PHE A 30 16.98 10.49 -0.39
N ASN A 31 16.78 11.60 -1.15
CA ASN A 31 17.72 12.01 -2.18
C ASN A 31 19.11 12.36 -1.62
N GLU A 32 19.15 12.95 -0.44
CA GLU A 32 20.38 13.31 0.31
C GLU A 32 21.00 12.11 1.02
N ARG A 33 20.40 10.92 0.94
CA ARG A 33 20.81 9.73 1.69
C ARG A 33 20.88 9.97 3.20
N ASN A 34 19.97 10.78 3.72
CA ASN A 34 19.89 11.08 5.14
C ASN A 34 19.01 10.02 5.84
N GLU A 35 19.58 9.29 6.80
CA GLU A 35 18.91 8.19 7.51
C GLU A 35 17.65 8.63 8.25
N LYS A 36 17.50 9.92 8.58
CA LYS A 36 16.26 10.48 9.15
C LYS A 36 15.04 10.26 8.26
N ALA A 37 15.23 10.02 6.95
CA ALA A 37 14.15 9.72 6.01
C ALA A 37 13.35 8.47 6.43
N ILE A 38 14.02 7.42 6.89
CA ILE A 38 13.38 6.17 7.32
C ILE A 38 12.50 6.40 8.54
N GLY A 39 13.01 7.13 9.54
CA GLY A 39 12.25 7.48 10.72
C GLY A 39 11.04 8.39 10.40
N ALA A 40 11.20 9.34 9.48
CA ALA A 40 10.13 10.24 9.06
C ALA A 40 9.02 9.50 8.30
N VAL A 41 9.39 8.62 7.38
CA VAL A 41 8.46 7.77 6.63
C VAL A 41 7.70 6.82 7.56
N SER A 42 8.39 6.16 8.47
CA SER A 42 7.79 5.23 9.43
C SER A 42 6.78 5.93 10.34
N ARG A 43 7.09 7.11 10.85
CA ARG A 43 6.15 7.91 11.65
C ARG A 43 4.92 8.32 10.87
N LYS A 44 5.10 8.83 9.65
CA LYS A 44 3.99 9.37 8.84
C LYS A 44 3.12 8.28 8.23
N TYR A 45 3.71 7.20 7.72
CA TYR A 45 3.03 6.19 6.93
C TYR A 45 2.99 4.79 7.56
N GLY A 46 3.63 4.61 8.73
CA GLY A 46 3.73 3.30 9.39
C GLY A 46 2.38 2.68 9.70
N SER A 47 1.46 3.45 10.27
CA SER A 47 0.09 2.97 10.55
C SER A 47 -0.67 2.63 9.27
N TYR A 48 -0.52 3.45 8.22
CA TYR A 48 -1.20 3.24 6.94
C TYR A 48 -0.67 2.01 6.19
N CYS A 49 0.65 1.89 6.03
CA CYS A 49 1.27 0.71 5.44
C CYS A 49 1.03 -0.54 6.28
N GLY A 50 1.08 -0.41 7.61
CA GLY A 50 0.82 -1.49 8.55
C GLY A 50 -0.58 -2.07 8.40
N ALA A 51 -1.60 -1.24 8.23
CA ALA A 51 -2.96 -1.70 7.99
C ALA A 51 -3.08 -2.52 6.69
N VAL A 52 -2.36 -2.12 5.63
CA VAL A 52 -2.32 -2.87 4.37
C VAL A 52 -1.59 -4.20 4.54
N VAL A 53 -0.41 -4.18 5.15
CA VAL A 53 0.39 -5.39 5.40
C VAL A 53 -0.38 -6.39 6.25
N GLN A 54 -0.99 -5.95 7.35
CA GLN A 54 -1.78 -6.80 8.25
C GLN A 54 -3.06 -7.34 7.58
N SER A 55 -3.63 -6.64 6.62
CA SER A 55 -4.77 -7.17 5.85
C SER A 55 -4.39 -8.39 5.00
N ILE A 56 -3.12 -8.46 4.59
CA ILE A 56 -2.54 -9.53 3.77
C ILE A 56 -1.94 -10.62 4.66
N LEU A 57 -1.06 -10.24 5.59
CA LEU A 57 -0.36 -11.12 6.51
C LEU A 57 -1.02 -11.02 7.88
N LYS A 58 -1.65 -12.08 8.33
CA LYS A 58 -2.35 -12.09 9.62
C LYS A 58 -1.41 -12.25 10.83
N ASN A 59 -0.13 -12.58 10.56
CA ASN A 59 0.90 -12.72 11.59
C ASN A 59 1.56 -11.37 11.85
N PRO A 60 1.56 -10.85 13.11
CA PRO A 60 2.19 -9.57 13.44
C PRO A 60 3.69 -9.51 13.17
N GLN A 61 4.42 -10.61 13.38
CA GLN A 61 5.87 -10.66 13.14
C GLN A 61 6.19 -10.57 11.66
N ASP A 62 5.50 -11.35 10.82
CA ASP A 62 5.65 -11.25 9.36
C ASP A 62 5.25 -9.86 8.85
N ALA A 63 4.26 -9.23 9.48
CA ALA A 63 3.83 -7.87 9.12
C ALA A 63 4.90 -6.82 9.46
N GLU A 64 5.54 -6.92 10.61
CA GLU A 64 6.63 -6.03 11.02
C GLU A 64 7.84 -6.17 10.10
N GLU A 65 8.24 -7.41 9.79
CA GLU A 65 9.33 -7.70 8.84
C GLU A 65 9.04 -7.06 7.47
N CYS A 66 7.84 -7.26 6.93
CA CYS A 66 7.45 -6.65 5.66
C CYS A 66 7.41 -5.12 5.68
N LEU A 67 7.11 -4.51 6.82
CA LEU A 67 7.20 -3.06 6.97
C LEU A 67 8.65 -2.58 6.91
N ASN A 68 9.55 -3.25 7.62
CA ASN A 68 10.97 -2.94 7.59
C ASN A 68 11.55 -3.09 6.18
N ASP A 69 11.20 -4.17 5.48
CA ASP A 69 11.56 -4.37 4.08
C ASP A 69 10.98 -3.26 3.17
N THR A 70 9.79 -2.76 3.49
CA THR A 70 9.18 -1.64 2.75
C THR A 70 10.01 -0.37 2.86
N TRP A 71 10.49 -0.05 4.05
CA TRP A 71 11.34 1.12 4.27
C TRP A 71 12.70 0.97 3.60
N LEU A 72 13.30 -0.22 3.69
CA LEU A 72 14.55 -0.52 3.00
C LEU A 72 14.38 -0.41 1.48
N ARG A 73 13.32 -0.98 0.92
CA ARG A 73 13.05 -0.89 -0.51
C ARG A 73 12.77 0.53 -0.98
N ALA A 74 12.10 1.34 -0.17
CA ALA A 74 11.93 2.77 -0.46
C ALA A 74 13.28 3.50 -0.47
N TRP A 75 14.15 3.19 0.49
CA TRP A 75 15.51 3.73 0.55
C TRP A 75 16.34 3.38 -0.68
N GLU A 76 16.27 2.14 -1.15
CA GLU A 76 16.97 1.71 -2.36
C GLU A 76 16.42 2.36 -3.63
N SER A 77 15.10 2.57 -3.67
CA SER A 77 14.43 3.06 -4.87
C SER A 77 14.50 4.58 -5.03
N ILE A 78 14.60 5.35 -3.95
CA ILE A 78 14.68 6.82 -3.98
C ILE A 78 16.09 7.25 -3.55
N PRO A 79 16.89 7.90 -4.42
CA PRO A 79 16.76 7.97 -5.87
C PRO A 79 17.09 6.65 -6.57
N PRO A 80 16.78 6.43 -7.86
CA PRO A 80 16.41 7.42 -8.88
C PRO A 80 14.91 7.74 -8.97
N GLU A 81 14.04 6.96 -8.35
CA GLU A 81 12.60 7.20 -8.40
C GLU A 81 12.22 8.54 -7.75
N LYS A 82 11.25 9.24 -8.36
CA LYS A 82 10.73 10.51 -7.87
C LYS A 82 9.21 10.44 -7.70
N PRO A 83 8.72 9.81 -6.62
CA PRO A 83 7.30 9.59 -6.45
C PRO A 83 6.56 10.93 -6.28
N ARG A 84 5.54 11.17 -7.12
CA ARG A 84 4.63 12.32 -6.98
C ARG A 84 3.67 12.16 -5.79
N ASN A 85 3.40 10.93 -5.39
CA ASN A 85 2.58 10.55 -4.24
C ASN A 85 3.37 9.52 -3.44
N LEU A 86 4.04 10.00 -2.39
CA LEU A 86 4.89 9.15 -1.56
C LEU A 86 4.09 8.05 -0.85
N GLY A 87 2.93 8.39 -0.30
CA GLY A 87 2.07 7.40 0.37
C GLY A 87 1.62 6.27 -0.55
N GLY A 88 1.17 6.60 -1.77
CA GLY A 88 0.79 5.61 -2.79
C GLY A 88 1.97 4.73 -3.22
N PHE A 89 3.16 5.32 -3.36
CA PHE A 89 4.39 4.59 -3.68
C PHE A 89 4.76 3.58 -2.59
N LEU A 90 4.75 4.00 -1.33
CA LEU A 90 5.06 3.14 -0.19
C LEU A 90 4.05 2.00 -0.02
N VAL A 91 2.76 2.30 -0.16
CA VAL A 91 1.71 1.27 -0.11
C VAL A 91 1.87 0.23 -1.21
N THR A 92 2.28 0.66 -2.41
CA THR A 92 2.54 -0.28 -3.52
C THR A 92 3.70 -1.20 -3.19
N ILE A 93 4.79 -0.69 -2.62
CA ILE A 93 5.93 -1.50 -2.16
C ILE A 93 5.47 -2.47 -1.06
N ALA A 94 4.83 -1.96 -0.01
CA ALA A 94 4.34 -2.75 1.12
C ALA A 94 3.42 -3.89 0.68
N LYS A 95 2.48 -3.60 -0.22
CA LYS A 95 1.60 -4.59 -0.82
C LYS A 95 2.37 -5.67 -1.57
N ASN A 96 3.30 -5.28 -2.46
CA ASN A 96 4.04 -6.24 -3.28
C ASN A 96 4.91 -7.17 -2.42
N ILE A 97 5.60 -6.64 -1.40
CA ILE A 97 6.39 -7.44 -0.45
C ILE A 97 5.48 -8.41 0.31
N SER A 98 4.37 -7.92 0.85
CA SER A 98 3.42 -8.74 1.60
C SER A 98 2.78 -9.83 0.75
N LEU A 99 2.46 -9.56 -0.52
CA LEU A 99 1.94 -10.56 -1.45
C LEU A 99 2.97 -11.65 -1.75
N THR A 100 4.24 -11.26 -1.93
CA THR A 100 5.34 -12.21 -2.14
C THR A 100 5.54 -13.09 -0.91
N ARG A 101 5.58 -12.49 0.28
CA ARG A 101 5.68 -13.22 1.55
C ARG A 101 4.50 -14.17 1.76
N TYR A 102 3.28 -13.71 1.50
CA TYR A 102 2.09 -14.54 1.58
C TYR A 102 2.17 -15.76 0.66
N LYS A 103 2.59 -15.58 -0.61
CA LYS A 103 2.78 -16.67 -1.55
C LYS A 103 3.80 -17.70 -1.06
N LEU A 104 4.92 -17.26 -0.50
CA LEU A 104 5.95 -18.13 0.06
C LEU A 104 5.41 -18.95 1.25
N LEU A 105 4.74 -18.29 2.20
CA LEU A 105 4.19 -18.95 3.39
C LEU A 105 3.05 -19.92 3.07
N HIS A 106 2.37 -19.74 1.93
CA HIS A 106 1.22 -20.57 1.55
C HIS A 106 1.51 -21.48 0.34
N ALA A 107 2.73 -21.48 -0.20
CA ALA A 107 3.14 -22.37 -1.27
C ALA A 107 3.04 -23.86 -0.85
N GLU A 108 3.26 -24.15 0.44
CA GLU A 108 3.18 -25.51 1.01
C GLU A 108 1.76 -25.89 1.44
N LYS A 109 0.86 -24.94 1.65
CA LYS A 109 -0.53 -25.17 2.06
C LYS A 109 -1.49 -24.78 0.93
N ARG A 110 -1.73 -25.70 0.00
CA ARG A 110 -2.83 -25.53 -0.98
C ARG A 110 -4.16 -25.57 -0.24
N GLY A 111 -4.76 -24.41 -0.02
CA GLY A 111 -6.13 -24.34 0.47
C GLY A 111 -6.48 -23.00 1.13
N SER A 112 -7.42 -22.28 0.52
CA SER A 112 -8.32 -21.29 1.11
C SER A 112 -7.70 -20.13 1.90
N GLY A 113 -7.27 -19.09 1.17
CA GLY A 113 -7.11 -17.74 1.71
C GLY A 113 -7.86 -16.72 0.86
N GLU A 114 -8.36 -15.64 1.46
CA GLU A 114 -9.03 -14.52 0.75
C GLU A 114 -8.11 -13.88 -0.31
N LEU A 115 -6.80 -13.93 -0.11
CA LEU A 115 -5.84 -13.28 -0.99
C LEU A 115 -5.62 -13.98 -2.34
N PRO A 116 -5.48 -15.32 -2.43
CA PRO A 116 -5.54 -16.02 -3.70
C PRO A 116 -6.80 -15.67 -4.49
N LEU A 117 -7.96 -15.61 -3.80
CA LEU A 117 -9.23 -15.21 -4.39
C LEU A 117 -9.19 -13.79 -5.00
N VAL A 118 -8.59 -12.83 -4.30
CA VAL A 118 -8.45 -11.45 -4.80
C VAL A 118 -7.56 -11.38 -6.03
N LEU A 119 -6.47 -12.14 -6.04
CA LEU A 119 -5.55 -12.19 -7.18
C LEU A 119 -6.19 -12.89 -8.38
N ASP A 120 -6.89 -14.02 -8.15
CA ASP A 120 -7.61 -14.75 -9.19
C ASP A 120 -8.74 -13.89 -9.78
N GLU A 121 -9.48 -13.18 -8.94
CA GLU A 121 -10.52 -12.24 -9.38
C GLU A 121 -9.99 -11.14 -10.30
N LEU A 122 -8.76 -10.65 -10.07
CA LEU A 122 -8.11 -9.65 -10.92
C LEU A 122 -7.47 -10.26 -12.17
N SER A 123 -6.91 -11.47 -12.07
CA SER A 123 -6.29 -12.14 -13.21
C SER A 123 -7.29 -12.44 -14.33
N GLU A 124 -8.57 -12.66 -13.99
CA GLU A 124 -9.67 -12.73 -14.97
C GLU A 124 -9.83 -11.43 -15.78
N CYS A 125 -9.34 -10.30 -15.24
CA CYS A 125 -9.48 -8.98 -15.87
C CYS A 125 -8.21 -8.47 -16.54
N VAL A 126 -7.05 -9.06 -16.21
CA VAL A 126 -5.74 -8.60 -16.69
C VAL A 126 -4.95 -9.84 -17.14
N ALA A 127 -4.92 -10.08 -18.44
CA ALA A 127 -4.15 -11.19 -19.01
C ALA A 127 -2.64 -10.98 -18.79
N ASP A 128 -1.97 -12.00 -18.27
CA ASP A 128 -0.51 -11.99 -18.10
C ASP A 128 0.17 -12.27 -19.43
N LYS A 129 0.56 -11.23 -20.17
CA LYS A 129 1.43 -11.34 -21.33
C LYS A 129 2.87 -11.10 -20.91
N GLY A 130 3.63 -12.19 -20.78
CA GLY A 130 5.05 -12.14 -20.50
C GLY A 130 5.87 -11.59 -21.66
N SER A 131 6.49 -10.43 -21.54
CA SER A 131 7.58 -9.97 -22.41
C SER A 131 8.22 -8.66 -21.94
N VAL A 132 9.38 -8.32 -22.49
CA VAL A 132 10.30 -7.25 -22.10
C VAL A 132 9.77 -5.82 -22.38
N GLU A 133 8.67 -5.67 -23.08
CA GLU A 133 7.94 -4.41 -23.33
C GLU A 133 7.14 -3.91 -22.12
N ARG A 134 7.27 -4.61 -20.99
CA ARG A 134 6.46 -4.49 -19.75
C ARG A 134 6.35 -3.10 -19.14
N VAL A 135 7.37 -2.25 -19.22
CA VAL A 135 7.36 -0.98 -18.48
C VAL A 135 6.42 0.04 -19.13
N PHE A 136 6.38 0.08 -20.45
CA PHE A 136 5.49 0.99 -21.19
C PHE A 136 4.04 0.49 -21.16
N GLU A 137 3.83 -0.81 -21.33
CA GLU A 137 2.51 -1.44 -21.23
C GLU A 137 1.93 -1.37 -19.83
N GLN A 138 2.74 -1.54 -18.77
CA GLN A 138 2.31 -1.37 -17.38
C GLN A 138 1.85 0.06 -17.09
N LYS A 139 2.53 1.06 -17.65
CA LYS A 139 2.12 2.45 -17.51
C LYS A 139 0.79 2.72 -18.19
N LEU A 140 0.63 2.27 -19.44
CA LEU A 140 -0.63 2.40 -20.18
C LEU A 140 -1.79 1.69 -19.46
N LEU A 141 -1.55 0.49 -18.96
CA LEU A 141 -2.54 -0.26 -18.19
C LEU A 141 -2.91 0.47 -16.88
N THR A 142 -1.92 0.98 -16.15
CA THR A 142 -2.14 1.73 -14.92
C THR A 142 -2.95 3.00 -15.17
N ASP A 143 -2.61 3.74 -16.22
CA ASP A 143 -3.31 4.96 -16.61
C ASP A 143 -4.75 4.64 -17.04
N ALA A 144 -4.97 3.58 -17.81
CA ALA A 144 -6.30 3.13 -18.23
C ALA A 144 -7.18 2.68 -17.04
N VAL A 145 -6.62 1.97 -16.07
CA VAL A 145 -7.32 1.58 -14.84
C VAL A 145 -7.68 2.83 -14.02
N ASN A 146 -6.77 3.78 -13.89
CA ASN A 146 -7.03 5.03 -13.17
C ASN A 146 -8.13 5.87 -13.86
N GLU A 147 -8.13 5.93 -15.21
CA GLU A 147 -9.21 6.58 -15.96
C GLU A 147 -10.55 5.88 -15.75
N PHE A 148 -10.56 4.54 -15.82
CA PHE A 148 -11.77 3.77 -15.53
C PHE A 148 -12.31 4.05 -14.13
N LEU A 149 -11.46 4.07 -13.11
CA LEU A 149 -11.87 4.35 -11.73
C LEU A 149 -12.52 5.73 -11.59
N LYS A 150 -12.09 6.72 -12.38
CA LYS A 150 -12.72 8.06 -12.41
C LYS A 150 -14.14 8.04 -12.96
N THR A 151 -14.48 7.07 -13.81
CA THR A 151 -15.83 6.94 -14.40
C THR A 151 -16.85 6.29 -13.44
N LEU A 152 -16.36 5.67 -12.36
CA LEU A 152 -17.20 5.01 -11.37
C LEU A 152 -17.83 6.03 -10.40
N SER A 153 -19.03 5.72 -9.89
CA SER A 153 -19.57 6.43 -8.74
C SER A 153 -18.61 6.28 -7.54
N PRO A 154 -18.56 7.28 -6.62
CA PRO A 154 -17.68 7.22 -5.44
C PRO A 154 -17.80 5.91 -4.68
N GLU A 155 -19.04 5.45 -4.41
CA GLU A 155 -19.29 4.20 -3.70
C GLU A 155 -18.67 2.96 -4.40
N LYS A 156 -18.86 2.82 -5.73
CA LYS A 156 -18.30 1.69 -6.49
C LYS A 156 -16.78 1.74 -6.54
N ARG A 157 -16.22 2.94 -6.69
CA ARG A 157 -14.79 3.15 -6.67
C ARG A 157 -14.19 2.77 -5.32
N ASP A 158 -14.80 3.21 -4.22
CA ASP A 158 -14.32 2.90 -2.87
C ASP A 158 -14.37 1.41 -2.59
N ILE A 159 -15.48 0.73 -2.95
CA ILE A 159 -15.61 -0.73 -2.83
C ILE A 159 -14.51 -1.44 -3.63
N PHE A 160 -14.25 -0.99 -4.86
CA PHE A 160 -13.22 -1.56 -5.73
C PHE A 160 -11.83 -1.37 -5.14
N VAL A 161 -11.50 -0.15 -4.69
CA VAL A 161 -10.21 0.18 -4.09
C VAL A 161 -10.00 -0.60 -2.78
N LEU A 162 -11.01 -0.69 -1.92
CA LEU A 162 -10.94 -1.47 -0.68
C LEU A 162 -10.66 -2.95 -0.96
N ARG A 163 -11.24 -3.53 -2.03
CA ARG A 163 -11.04 -4.93 -2.39
C ARG A 163 -9.66 -5.16 -3.01
N TYR A 164 -9.31 -4.42 -4.07
CA TYR A 164 -8.17 -4.73 -4.92
C TYR A 164 -6.90 -3.99 -4.55
N TRP A 165 -7.02 -2.86 -3.86
CA TRP A 165 -5.89 -2.10 -3.36
C TRP A 165 -5.53 -2.47 -1.92
N TYR A 166 -6.54 -2.50 -1.05
CA TYR A 166 -6.35 -2.83 0.37
C TYR A 166 -6.54 -4.32 0.69
N CYS A 167 -6.93 -5.14 -0.27
CA CYS A 167 -7.15 -6.59 -0.12
C CYS A 167 -8.13 -6.96 1.00
N LEU A 168 -9.11 -6.10 1.31
CA LEU A 168 -10.06 -6.36 2.39
C LEU A 168 -11.05 -7.48 2.03
N PRO A 169 -11.45 -8.30 2.99
CA PRO A 169 -12.55 -9.25 2.84
C PRO A 169 -13.86 -8.54 2.49
N ILE A 170 -14.71 -9.17 1.66
CA ILE A 170 -16.00 -8.59 1.24
C ILE A 170 -16.90 -8.24 2.44
N ALA A 171 -16.85 -9.04 3.52
CA ALA A 171 -17.60 -8.78 4.73
C ALA A 171 -17.18 -7.47 5.42
N ASP A 172 -15.88 -7.16 5.42
CA ASP A 172 -15.35 -5.95 6.04
C ASP A 172 -15.64 -4.72 5.18
N ILE A 173 -15.56 -4.87 3.85
CA ILE A 173 -15.96 -3.82 2.91
C ILE A 173 -17.43 -3.49 3.10
N ALA A 174 -18.30 -4.51 3.11
CA ALA A 174 -19.74 -4.35 3.31
C ALA A 174 -20.06 -3.56 4.59
N ARG A 175 -19.40 -3.89 5.71
CA ARG A 175 -19.51 -3.14 6.96
C ARG A 175 -19.08 -1.68 6.84
N LYS A 176 -17.96 -1.42 6.16
CA LYS A 176 -17.43 -0.06 6.00
C LYS A 176 -18.33 0.84 5.15
N VAL A 177 -18.94 0.29 4.10
CA VAL A 177 -19.79 1.06 3.17
C VAL A 177 -21.28 1.00 3.50
N GLY A 178 -21.69 0.33 4.58
CA GLY A 178 -23.08 0.23 5.00
C GLY A 178 -23.95 -0.65 4.10
N LEU A 179 -23.37 -1.61 3.39
CA LEU A 179 -24.06 -2.54 2.50
C LEU A 179 -24.06 -3.97 3.08
N ASN A 180 -24.95 -4.82 2.55
CA ASN A 180 -24.85 -6.25 2.83
C ASN A 180 -23.76 -6.93 1.94
N ARG A 181 -23.28 -8.08 2.39
CA ARG A 181 -22.22 -8.86 1.71
C ARG A 181 -22.59 -9.23 0.27
N SER A 182 -23.86 -9.60 0.03
CA SER A 182 -24.34 -9.99 -1.30
C SER A 182 -24.28 -8.81 -2.28
N ASN A 183 -24.80 -7.65 -1.90
CA ASN A 183 -24.78 -6.44 -2.72
C ASN A 183 -23.34 -6.01 -3.03
N THR A 184 -22.45 -6.02 -2.03
CA THR A 184 -21.03 -5.70 -2.21
C THR A 184 -20.37 -6.64 -3.22
N SER A 185 -20.64 -7.95 -3.14
CA SER A 185 -20.13 -8.94 -4.09
C SER A 185 -20.65 -8.70 -5.51
N VAL A 186 -21.94 -8.38 -5.67
CA VAL A 186 -22.54 -8.06 -6.98
C VAL A 186 -21.91 -6.79 -7.59
N ILE A 187 -21.71 -5.75 -6.77
CA ILE A 187 -21.05 -4.51 -7.23
C ILE A 187 -19.64 -4.81 -7.71
N LEU A 188 -18.85 -5.56 -6.96
CA LEU A 188 -17.49 -5.95 -7.35
C LEU A 188 -17.49 -6.74 -8.66
N SER A 189 -18.33 -7.77 -8.79
CA SER A 189 -18.43 -8.57 -10.01
C SER A 189 -18.80 -7.73 -11.23
N ARG A 190 -19.80 -6.86 -11.10
CA ARG A 190 -20.20 -5.96 -12.20
C ARG A 190 -19.10 -4.97 -12.56
N THR A 191 -18.40 -4.42 -11.57
CA THR A 191 -17.31 -3.47 -11.80
C THR A 191 -16.12 -4.14 -12.49
N ARG A 192 -15.77 -5.40 -12.13
CA ARG A 192 -14.75 -6.17 -12.84
C ARG A 192 -15.10 -6.38 -14.32
N ARG A 193 -16.34 -6.80 -14.60
CA ARG A 193 -16.79 -6.99 -15.98
C ARG A 193 -16.72 -5.70 -16.79
N SER A 194 -17.10 -4.58 -16.17
CA SER A 194 -17.02 -3.27 -16.82
C SER A 194 -15.56 -2.86 -17.06
N LEU A 195 -14.64 -3.14 -16.13
CA LEU A 195 -13.21 -2.91 -16.30
C LEU A 195 -12.64 -3.75 -17.44
N ALA A 196 -12.93 -5.04 -17.47
CA ALA A 196 -12.48 -5.93 -18.56
C ALA A 196 -12.96 -5.45 -19.92
N ALA A 197 -14.24 -5.07 -20.05
CA ALA A 197 -14.79 -4.51 -21.28
C ALA A 197 -14.12 -3.18 -21.67
N TYR A 198 -13.81 -2.31 -20.68
CA TYR A 198 -13.12 -1.05 -20.90
C TYR A 198 -11.69 -1.26 -21.41
N LEU A 199 -10.93 -2.17 -20.77
CA LEU A 199 -9.56 -2.49 -21.15
C LEU A 199 -9.51 -3.14 -22.54
N LYS A 200 -10.45 -4.03 -22.84
CA LYS A 200 -10.59 -4.64 -24.18
C LYS A 200 -10.86 -3.61 -25.27
N LYS A 201 -11.70 -2.60 -24.99
CA LYS A 201 -11.95 -1.48 -25.92
C LYS A 201 -10.71 -0.61 -26.16
N LYS A 202 -9.80 -0.57 -25.17
CA LYS A 202 -8.50 0.15 -25.26
C LYS A 202 -7.39 -0.70 -25.85
N GLU A 203 -7.68 -1.93 -26.31
CA GLU A 203 -6.70 -2.90 -26.83
C GLU A 203 -5.57 -3.26 -25.83
N LEU A 204 -5.90 -3.20 -24.52
CA LEU A 204 -4.97 -3.50 -23.44
C LEU A 204 -5.18 -4.90 -22.84
N LEU A 205 -6.12 -5.69 -23.39
CA LEU A 205 -6.40 -7.10 -23.06
C LEU A 205 -6.38 -7.97 -24.32
#